data_b0536b86b10d0698593dfebddd33edb7
#
_entry.id   b0536b86b10d0698593dfebddd33edb7
#
_cell.length_a   1.000
_cell.length_b   1.000
_cell.length_c   1.000
_cell.angle_alpha   90.00
_cell.angle_beta   90.00
_cell.angle_gamma   90.00
#
_symmetry.space_group_name_H-M   'P 1'
#
loop_
_entity.id
_entity.type
_entity.pdbx_description
1 polymer ?
#
loop_
_entity_poly.entity_id
_entity_poly.type
_entity_poly.pdbx_seq_one_letter_code
_entity_poly.pdbx_strand_id
1 'polypeptide(L)'
;MKNYFENITTLEDAKKLFRELCVKLHPDTSGADTQSEFITMYQQFKSFKPKTGTDKQNQDFESFDASEFYDMIKNFDNLINIDISFVGSFIWLEDNEPGATFLQREKIKNIKLKGYNGARFAALKKTWYFSPEDYQQKSRSKKSLEQIKNSYGCKTFKSSKNLQLT
;
A
#
# COMPACT_ATOMS: atom_id res chain seq x y z
N MET A 1 5.00 24.30 11.42
CA MET A 1 4.30 23.42 10.45
C MET A 1 5.27 22.31 10.07
N LYS A 2 4.93 21.05 10.22
CA LYS A 2 5.81 19.92 9.92
C LYS A 2 5.96 19.79 8.40
N ASN A 3 7.21 19.80 7.88
CA ASN A 3 7.48 19.61 6.47
C ASN A 3 7.90 18.16 6.23
N TYR A 4 7.06 17.39 5.57
CA TYR A 4 7.25 15.96 5.36
C TYR A 4 8.22 15.63 4.23
N PHE A 5 8.38 16.54 3.23
CA PHE A 5 9.14 16.28 2.01
C PHE A 5 10.39 17.16 1.86
N GLU A 6 10.86 17.78 2.94
CA GLU A 6 11.96 18.76 2.93
C GLU A 6 13.27 18.18 2.35
N ASN A 7 13.58 16.94 2.71
CA ASN A 7 14.83 16.28 2.30
C ASN A 7 14.68 15.37 1.08
N ILE A 8 13.51 15.41 0.42
CA ILE A 8 13.23 14.60 -0.75
C ILE A 8 13.59 15.39 -2.01
N THR A 9 14.37 14.76 -2.89
CA THR A 9 14.86 15.38 -4.13
C THR A 9 14.23 14.77 -5.38
N THR A 10 13.84 13.49 -5.32
CA THR A 10 13.27 12.77 -6.46
C THR A 10 11.78 12.53 -6.27
N LEU A 11 11.06 12.40 -7.38
CA LEU A 11 9.64 12.09 -7.36
C LEU A 11 9.36 10.66 -6.82
N GLU A 12 10.22 9.71 -7.16
CA GLU A 12 10.08 8.33 -6.67
C GLU A 12 10.17 8.25 -5.15
N ASP A 13 11.13 8.96 -4.56
CA ASP A 13 11.26 9.03 -3.11
C ASP A 13 10.07 9.75 -2.46
N ALA A 14 9.54 10.79 -3.12
CA ALA A 14 8.34 11.48 -2.66
C ALA A 14 7.12 10.54 -2.69
N LYS A 15 6.90 9.80 -3.77
CA LYS A 15 5.83 8.79 -3.87
C LYS A 15 5.99 7.69 -2.82
N LYS A 16 7.22 7.25 -2.58
CA LYS A 16 7.54 6.23 -1.58
C LYS A 16 7.21 6.71 -0.17
N LEU A 17 7.71 7.90 0.18
CA LEU A 17 7.44 8.52 1.48
C LEU A 17 5.94 8.83 1.66
N PHE A 18 5.28 9.31 0.61
CA PHE A 18 3.84 9.56 0.65
C PHE A 18 3.04 8.30 1.01
N ARG A 19 3.32 7.17 0.35
CA ARG A 19 2.67 5.89 0.67
C ARG A 19 2.90 5.48 2.13
N GLU A 20 4.11 5.65 2.65
CA GLU A 20 4.45 5.38 4.05
C GLU A 20 3.62 6.25 5.00
N LEU A 21 3.54 7.54 4.70
CA LEU A 21 2.83 8.49 5.53
C LEU A 21 1.31 8.33 5.45
N CYS A 22 0.77 7.96 4.28
CA CYS A 22 -0.66 7.67 4.14
C CYS A 22 -1.12 6.63 5.14
N VAL A 23 -0.37 5.56 5.30
CA VAL A 23 -0.75 4.49 6.23
C VAL A 23 -0.45 4.87 7.67
N LYS A 24 0.67 5.55 7.92
CA LYS A 24 1.07 5.97 9.27
C LYS A 24 0.13 7.03 9.86
N LEU A 25 -0.41 7.90 9.00
CA LEU A 25 -1.32 8.99 9.39
C LEU A 25 -2.79 8.65 9.12
N HIS A 26 -3.10 7.42 8.69
CA HIS A 26 -4.49 7.02 8.52
C HIS A 26 -5.18 6.97 9.90
N PRO A 27 -6.35 7.59 10.08
CA PRO A 27 -7.02 7.65 11.38
C PRO A 27 -7.29 6.28 12.00
N ASP A 28 -7.57 5.28 11.19
CA ASP A 28 -7.83 3.90 11.65
C ASP A 28 -6.57 3.15 12.10
N THR A 29 -5.39 3.51 11.55
CA THR A 29 -4.12 2.83 11.88
C THR A 29 -3.36 3.53 12.99
N SER A 30 -3.52 4.84 13.13
CA SER A 30 -2.81 5.63 14.13
C SER A 30 -3.50 5.64 15.50
N GLY A 31 -4.81 5.35 15.55
CA GLY A 31 -5.61 5.42 16.78
C GLY A 31 -5.72 6.84 17.38
N ALA A 32 -5.20 7.85 16.69
CA ALA A 32 -5.21 9.25 17.06
C ALA A 32 -5.91 10.08 15.99
N ASP A 33 -6.37 11.29 16.34
CA ASP A 33 -6.89 12.25 15.37
C ASP A 33 -5.76 12.84 14.53
N THR A 34 -5.36 12.10 13.50
CA THR A 34 -4.31 12.48 12.57
C THR A 34 -4.83 13.09 11.27
N GLN A 35 -6.13 13.39 11.19
CA GLN A 35 -6.74 13.92 9.98
C GLN A 35 -6.10 15.23 9.52
N SER A 36 -5.80 16.14 10.44
CA SER A 36 -5.16 17.42 10.14
C SER A 36 -3.72 17.24 9.62
N GLU A 37 -2.98 16.29 10.20
CA GLU A 37 -1.63 15.94 9.75
C GLU A 37 -1.65 15.30 8.38
N PHE A 38 -2.61 14.42 8.12
CA PHE A 38 -2.80 13.80 6.82
C PHE A 38 -3.10 14.84 5.74
N ILE A 39 -4.03 15.78 5.99
CA ILE A 39 -4.36 16.86 5.04
C ILE A 39 -3.12 17.71 4.74
N THR A 40 -2.34 18.07 5.78
CA THR A 40 -1.11 18.83 5.62
C THR A 40 -0.08 18.09 4.76
N MET A 41 0.14 16.83 5.04
CA MET A 41 1.05 15.95 4.28
C MET A 41 0.59 15.82 2.81
N TYR A 42 -0.70 15.63 2.59
CA TYR A 42 -1.27 15.52 1.26
C TYR A 42 -1.10 16.81 0.43
N GLN A 43 -1.34 17.98 1.04
CA GLN A 43 -1.13 19.27 0.39
C GLN A 43 0.35 19.50 0.02
N GLN A 44 1.27 19.11 0.92
CA GLN A 44 2.71 19.19 0.65
C GLN A 44 3.12 18.26 -0.50
N PHE A 45 2.56 17.06 -0.55
CA PHE A 45 2.82 16.13 -1.64
C PHE A 45 2.31 16.68 -2.98
N LYS A 46 1.10 17.24 -3.03
CA LYS A 46 0.56 17.90 -4.23
C LYS A 46 1.40 19.07 -4.73
N SER A 47 1.99 19.82 -3.81
CA SER A 47 2.84 20.98 -4.14
C SER A 47 4.31 20.61 -4.34
N PHE A 48 4.69 19.34 -4.13
CA PHE A 48 6.07 18.88 -4.26
C PHE A 48 6.56 19.00 -5.71
N LYS A 49 7.72 19.65 -5.87
CA LYS A 49 8.43 19.73 -7.15
C LYS A 49 9.79 19.04 -7.00
N PRO A 50 10.11 18.01 -7.78
CA PRO A 50 11.40 17.34 -7.73
C PRO A 50 12.52 18.33 -8.09
N LYS A 51 13.60 18.29 -7.33
CA LYS A 51 14.79 19.11 -7.56
C LYS A 51 15.71 18.51 -8.63
N THR A 52 15.57 17.21 -8.87
CA THR A 52 16.34 16.44 -9.84
C THR A 52 15.41 15.50 -10.61
N GLY A 53 15.40 15.57 -11.92
CA GLY A 53 14.61 14.69 -12.78
C GLY A 53 14.47 15.26 -14.19
N THR A 54 14.43 14.36 -15.16
CA THR A 54 14.13 14.68 -16.56
C THR A 54 12.61 14.84 -16.75
N ASP A 55 12.17 15.55 -17.79
CA ASP A 55 10.75 15.81 -18.09
C ASP A 55 9.85 14.56 -18.12
N LYS A 56 10.42 13.37 -18.33
CA LYS A 56 9.67 12.10 -18.24
C LYS A 56 9.14 11.77 -16.84
N GLN A 57 9.79 12.27 -15.77
CA GLN A 57 9.33 12.05 -14.39
C GLN A 57 8.15 12.95 -14.01
N ASN A 58 7.98 14.09 -14.71
CA ASN A 58 6.85 14.97 -14.47
C ASN A 58 5.53 14.40 -15.02
N GLN A 59 5.57 13.60 -16.11
CA GLN A 59 4.38 12.90 -16.62
C GLN A 59 3.85 11.85 -15.63
N ASP A 60 4.76 11.16 -14.93
CA ASP A 60 4.37 10.19 -13.89
C ASP A 60 3.75 10.85 -12.64
N PHE A 61 4.05 12.13 -12.41
CA PHE A 61 3.45 12.87 -11.30
C PHE A 61 2.00 13.25 -11.59
N GLU A 62 1.69 13.69 -12.80
CA GLU A 62 0.33 14.02 -13.22
C GLU A 62 -0.58 12.78 -13.24
N SER A 63 -0.01 11.59 -13.46
CA SER A 63 -0.76 10.32 -13.46
C SER A 63 -0.98 9.71 -12.07
N PHE A 64 -0.24 10.14 -11.03
CA PHE A 64 -0.39 9.60 -9.68
C PHE A 64 -1.46 10.38 -8.90
N ASP A 65 -2.63 9.78 -8.77
CA ASP A 65 -3.69 10.33 -7.92
C ASP A 65 -3.55 9.82 -6.47
N ALA A 66 -3.10 10.72 -5.62
CA ALA A 66 -2.92 10.45 -4.19
C ALA A 66 -4.27 10.20 -3.48
N SER A 67 -5.37 10.78 -4.00
CA SER A 67 -6.72 10.54 -3.49
C SER A 67 -7.17 9.11 -3.81
N GLU A 68 -6.94 8.65 -5.04
CA GLU A 68 -7.23 7.26 -5.44
C GLU A 68 -6.42 6.25 -4.60
N PHE A 69 -5.16 6.56 -4.31
CA PHE A 69 -4.34 5.69 -3.48
C PHE A 69 -4.86 5.63 -2.03
N TYR A 70 -5.29 6.77 -1.47
CA TYR A 70 -5.89 6.82 -0.15
C TYR A 70 -7.21 6.03 -0.08
N ASP A 71 -8.08 6.22 -1.07
CA ASP A 71 -9.35 5.49 -1.15
C ASP A 71 -9.11 3.98 -1.35
N MET A 72 -8.05 3.61 -2.06
CA MET A 72 -7.64 2.22 -2.18
C MET A 72 -7.26 1.61 -0.82
N ILE A 73 -6.48 2.32 0.00
CA ILE A 73 -6.06 1.85 1.34
C ILE A 73 -7.28 1.64 2.24
N LYS A 74 -8.28 2.50 2.18
CA LYS A 74 -9.52 2.35 2.97
C LYS A 74 -10.24 1.02 2.77
N ASN A 75 -10.09 0.39 1.61
CA ASN A 75 -10.70 -0.92 1.36
C ASN A 75 -10.15 -2.02 2.28
N PHE A 76 -9.00 -1.78 2.91
CA PHE A 76 -8.36 -2.72 3.82
C PHE A 76 -8.65 -2.44 5.31
N ASP A 77 -9.32 -1.32 5.65
CA ASP A 77 -9.59 -0.89 7.03
C ASP A 77 -10.39 -1.91 7.86
N ASN A 78 -11.20 -2.72 7.18
CA ASN A 78 -12.03 -3.74 7.82
C ASN A 78 -11.30 -5.09 8.02
N LEU A 79 -10.03 -5.17 7.61
CA LEU A 79 -9.20 -6.35 7.83
C LEU A 79 -8.48 -6.23 9.18
N ILE A 80 -8.43 -7.34 9.92
CA ILE A 80 -7.89 -7.40 11.28
C ILE A 80 -6.77 -8.43 11.31
N ASN A 81 -5.63 -8.08 11.93
CA ASN A 81 -4.45 -8.94 12.05
C ASN A 81 -3.91 -9.43 10.70
N ILE A 82 -3.97 -8.57 9.69
CA ILE A 82 -3.47 -8.82 8.35
C ILE A 82 -2.48 -7.73 7.99
N ASP A 83 -1.29 -8.12 7.59
CA ASP A 83 -0.27 -7.22 7.09
C ASP A 83 -0.46 -6.99 5.59
N ILE A 84 -0.47 -5.72 5.17
CA ILE A 84 -0.63 -5.32 3.78
C ILE A 84 0.74 -4.89 3.26
N SER A 85 1.25 -5.59 2.26
CA SER A 85 2.56 -5.36 1.68
C SER A 85 2.47 -4.90 0.23
N PHE A 86 3.00 -3.72 -0.05
CA PHE A 86 3.17 -3.22 -1.41
C PHE A 86 4.53 -3.64 -1.94
N VAL A 87 4.57 -4.48 -2.96
CA VAL A 87 5.79 -5.02 -3.57
C VAL A 87 5.75 -4.79 -5.07
N GLY A 88 6.51 -3.83 -5.55
CA GLY A 88 6.36 -3.34 -6.92
C GLY A 88 4.95 -2.83 -7.17
N SER A 89 4.28 -3.34 -8.21
CA SER A 89 2.88 -3.02 -8.53
C SER A 89 1.86 -3.98 -7.90
N PHE A 90 2.29 -4.92 -7.06
CA PHE A 90 1.43 -5.91 -6.42
C PHE A 90 1.12 -5.54 -4.97
N ILE A 91 -0.07 -5.93 -4.51
CA ILE A 91 -0.47 -5.82 -3.11
C ILE A 91 -0.61 -7.24 -2.55
N TRP A 92 0.06 -7.53 -1.44
CA TRP A 92 0.07 -8.81 -0.78
C TRP A 92 -0.55 -8.69 0.61
N LEU A 93 -1.36 -9.68 1.00
CA LEU A 93 -2.00 -9.75 2.31
C LEU A 93 -1.47 -10.95 3.06
N GLU A 94 -0.74 -10.72 4.14
CA GLU A 94 -0.10 -11.76 4.94
C GLU A 94 -0.75 -11.87 6.32
N ASP A 95 -0.76 -13.05 6.87
CA ASP A 95 -1.23 -13.26 8.24
C ASP A 95 -0.26 -12.60 9.24
N ASN A 96 -0.73 -11.62 10.01
CA ASN A 96 -0.04 -11.15 11.21
C ASN A 96 -0.29 -12.11 12.39
N GLU A 97 -1.47 -12.72 12.43
CA GLU A 97 -1.80 -13.84 13.29
C GLU A 97 -2.18 -15.06 12.44
N PRO A 98 -1.74 -16.27 12.81
CA PRO A 98 -2.00 -17.47 12.03
C PRO A 98 -3.47 -17.66 11.68
N GLY A 99 -3.79 -17.71 10.39
CA GLY A 99 -5.14 -17.93 9.88
C GLY A 99 -6.01 -16.69 9.75
N ALA A 100 -5.50 -15.47 10.02
CA ALA A 100 -6.26 -14.24 9.93
C ALA A 100 -6.85 -14.01 8.52
N THR A 101 -6.08 -14.27 7.47
CA THR A 101 -6.57 -14.15 6.08
C THR A 101 -7.59 -15.25 5.74
N PHE A 102 -7.45 -16.45 6.28
CA PHE A 102 -8.41 -17.53 6.08
C PHE A 102 -9.77 -17.19 6.70
N LEU A 103 -9.79 -16.70 7.92
CA LEU A 103 -11.02 -16.30 8.62
C LEU A 103 -11.74 -15.15 7.89
N GLN A 104 -10.98 -14.28 7.25
CA GLN A 104 -11.52 -13.10 6.56
C GLN A 104 -11.56 -13.23 5.03
N ARG A 105 -11.41 -14.45 4.49
CA ARG A 105 -11.31 -14.72 3.06
C ARG A 105 -12.47 -14.14 2.24
N GLU A 106 -13.69 -14.16 2.77
CA GLU A 106 -14.84 -13.60 2.07
C GLU A 106 -14.78 -12.07 2.01
N LYS A 107 -14.31 -11.42 3.08
CA LYS A 107 -14.05 -9.98 3.06
C LYS A 107 -12.97 -9.64 2.02
N ILE A 108 -11.87 -10.39 2.00
CA ILE A 108 -10.76 -10.20 1.05
C ILE A 108 -11.23 -10.35 -0.40
N LYS A 109 -12.02 -11.37 -0.72
CA LYS A 109 -12.58 -11.59 -2.06
C LYS A 109 -13.50 -10.46 -2.53
N ASN A 110 -14.22 -9.83 -1.60
CA ASN A 110 -15.15 -8.75 -1.90
C ASN A 110 -14.45 -7.40 -2.09
N ILE A 111 -13.17 -7.27 -1.73
CA ILE A 111 -12.41 -6.05 -1.97
C ILE A 111 -12.21 -5.86 -3.48
N LYS A 112 -12.65 -4.70 -3.97
CA LYS A 112 -12.44 -4.28 -5.36
C LYS A 112 -11.56 -3.03 -5.36
N LEU A 113 -10.43 -3.13 -6.05
CA LEU A 113 -9.47 -2.04 -6.18
C LEU A 113 -9.43 -1.57 -7.63
N LYS A 114 -9.52 -0.26 -7.85
CA LYS A 114 -9.42 0.32 -9.19
C LYS A 114 -8.02 0.04 -9.77
N GLY A 115 -7.96 -0.46 -10.99
CA GLY A 115 -6.69 -0.80 -11.67
C GLY A 115 -6.08 -2.14 -11.23
N TYR A 116 -6.80 -2.94 -10.45
CA TYR A 116 -6.34 -4.24 -10.00
C TYR A 116 -7.34 -5.35 -10.31
N ASN A 117 -6.82 -6.53 -10.59
CA ASN A 117 -7.62 -7.75 -10.62
C ASN A 117 -8.14 -8.08 -9.22
N GLY A 118 -9.24 -8.81 -9.14
CA GLY A 118 -9.77 -9.29 -7.86
C GLY A 118 -8.75 -10.12 -7.07
N ALA A 119 -8.97 -10.22 -5.76
CA ALA A 119 -8.09 -10.96 -4.86
C ALA A 119 -7.88 -12.41 -5.31
N ARG A 120 -6.64 -12.86 -5.34
CA ARG A 120 -6.24 -14.23 -5.69
C ARG A 120 -5.38 -14.83 -4.59
N PHE A 121 -5.54 -16.12 -4.34
CA PHE A 121 -4.73 -16.84 -3.37
C PHE A 121 -3.54 -17.52 -4.04
N ALA A 122 -2.33 -17.20 -3.60
CA ALA A 122 -1.09 -17.84 -4.04
C ALA A 122 -0.76 -19.02 -3.13
N ALA A 123 -1.20 -20.23 -3.49
CA ALA A 123 -1.09 -21.43 -2.66
C ALA A 123 0.37 -21.73 -2.25
N LEU A 124 1.34 -21.57 -3.15
CA LEU A 124 2.78 -21.79 -2.85
C LEU A 124 3.36 -20.79 -1.84
N LYS A 125 2.77 -19.61 -1.75
CA LYS A 125 3.20 -18.53 -0.85
C LYS A 125 2.29 -18.40 0.37
N LYS A 126 1.18 -19.15 0.38
CA LYS A 126 0.15 -19.16 1.44
C LYS A 126 -0.38 -17.76 1.77
N THR A 127 -0.54 -16.92 0.75
CA THR A 127 -0.94 -15.52 0.93
C THR A 127 -1.87 -15.04 -0.18
N TRP A 128 -2.68 -14.03 0.09
CA TRP A 128 -3.54 -13.38 -0.89
C TRP A 128 -2.80 -12.25 -1.58
N TYR A 129 -3.17 -11.95 -2.82
CA TYR A 129 -2.61 -10.84 -3.57
C TYR A 129 -3.59 -10.22 -4.54
N PHE A 130 -3.34 -8.95 -4.86
CA PHE A 130 -3.95 -8.23 -5.97
C PHE A 130 -2.86 -7.92 -6.99
N SER A 131 -3.12 -8.22 -8.25
CA SER A 131 -2.23 -7.87 -9.37
C SER A 131 -2.83 -6.74 -10.19
N PRO A 132 -2.02 -5.88 -10.85
CA PRO A 132 -2.53 -4.92 -11.81
C PRO A 132 -3.41 -5.59 -12.88
N GLU A 133 -4.41 -4.86 -13.41
CA GLU A 133 -5.34 -5.41 -14.42
C GLU A 133 -4.62 -5.82 -15.72
N ASP A 134 -3.58 -5.09 -16.10
CA ASP A 134 -2.76 -5.34 -17.28
C ASP A 134 -1.73 -6.47 -17.09
N TYR A 135 -1.62 -7.00 -15.85
CA TYR A 135 -0.67 -8.06 -15.55
C TYR A 135 -1.08 -9.40 -16.17
N GLN A 136 -0.22 -9.89 -17.06
CA GLN A 136 -0.32 -11.24 -17.62
C GLN A 136 0.79 -12.12 -17.05
N GLN A 137 0.42 -13.18 -16.38
CA GLN A 137 1.38 -14.13 -15.82
C GLN A 137 2.05 -14.94 -16.93
N LYS A 138 3.31 -14.65 -17.23
CA LYS A 138 4.11 -15.37 -18.24
C LYS A 138 4.67 -16.70 -17.74
N SER A 139 4.95 -16.81 -16.45
CA SER A 139 5.48 -18.04 -15.84
C SER A 139 5.15 -18.10 -14.34
N ARG A 140 5.12 -19.31 -13.78
CA ARG A 140 4.96 -19.48 -12.31
C ARG A 140 6.33 -19.35 -11.65
N SER A 141 6.55 -18.24 -10.97
CA SER A 141 7.77 -18.04 -10.18
C SER A 141 7.79 -18.96 -8.96
N LYS A 142 8.89 -19.68 -8.78
CA LYS A 142 9.16 -20.47 -7.57
C LYS A 142 9.73 -19.64 -6.41
N LYS A 143 10.01 -18.34 -6.62
CA LYS A 143 10.53 -17.47 -5.58
C LYS A 143 9.55 -17.36 -4.40
N SER A 144 10.08 -17.38 -3.17
CA SER A 144 9.28 -17.07 -1.98
C SER A 144 8.84 -15.61 -1.98
N LEU A 145 7.84 -15.27 -1.15
CA LEU A 145 7.40 -13.89 -1.02
C LEU A 145 8.52 -12.98 -0.49
N GLU A 146 9.34 -13.47 0.45
CA GLU A 146 10.51 -12.75 0.96
C GLU A 146 11.55 -12.44 -0.13
N GLN A 147 11.83 -13.43 -0.99
CA GLN A 147 12.73 -13.20 -2.13
C GLN A 147 12.18 -12.17 -3.10
N ILE A 148 10.88 -12.12 -3.29
CA ILE A 148 10.21 -11.10 -4.11
C ILE A 148 10.31 -9.74 -3.44
N LYS A 149 10.02 -9.64 -2.14
CA LYS A 149 10.17 -8.42 -1.34
C LYS A 149 11.59 -7.85 -1.42
N ASN A 150 12.59 -8.71 -1.29
CA ASN A 150 14.00 -8.30 -1.38
C ASN A 150 14.39 -7.84 -2.80
N SER A 151 13.80 -8.44 -3.85
CA SER A 151 14.13 -8.09 -5.24
C SER A 151 13.51 -6.77 -5.70
N TYR A 152 12.30 -6.45 -5.23
CA TYR A 152 11.53 -5.28 -5.70
C TYR A 152 11.36 -4.17 -4.64
N GLY A 153 11.89 -4.39 -3.45
CA GLY A 153 11.58 -3.55 -2.29
C GLY A 153 10.16 -3.80 -1.78
N CYS A 154 9.97 -3.70 -0.47
CA CYS A 154 8.69 -3.93 0.18
C CYS A 154 8.38 -2.84 1.19
N LYS A 155 7.13 -2.43 1.24
CA LYS A 155 6.55 -1.67 2.34
C LYS A 155 5.40 -2.46 2.91
N THR A 156 5.54 -2.86 4.17
CA THR A 156 4.52 -3.62 4.89
C THR A 156 3.82 -2.73 5.91
N PHE A 157 2.53 -2.83 5.97
CA PHE A 157 1.66 -2.13 6.89
C PHE A 157 0.96 -3.15 7.78
N LYS A 158 0.99 -2.90 9.07
CA LYS A 158 0.31 -3.75 10.04
C LYS A 158 -1.08 -3.22 10.28
N SER A 159 -2.09 -4.06 10.10
CA SER A 159 -3.44 -3.75 10.58
C SER A 159 -3.40 -3.67 12.10
N SER A 160 -3.72 -2.50 12.65
CA SER A 160 -3.56 -2.20 14.08
C SER A 160 -4.78 -2.56 14.94
N LYS A 161 -5.84 -3.13 14.36
CA LYS A 161 -6.99 -3.58 15.14
C LYS A 161 -6.71 -4.94 15.76
N ASN A 162 -6.25 -4.94 17.00
CA ASN A 162 -6.26 -6.14 17.84
C ASN A 162 -7.72 -6.50 18.15
N LEU A 163 -8.13 -7.73 17.84
CA LEU A 163 -9.32 -8.33 18.42
C LEU A 163 -9.10 -8.40 19.93
N GLN A 164 -9.67 -7.48 20.71
CA GLN A 164 -9.90 -7.73 22.12
C GLN A 164 -10.97 -8.83 22.17
N LEU A 165 -10.53 -10.04 22.51
CA LEU A 165 -11.43 -11.12 22.90
C LEU A 165 -12.11 -10.69 24.21
N THR A 166 -13.37 -10.27 24.10
CA THR A 166 -14.30 -10.25 25.24
C THR A 166 -14.91 -11.64 25.42
#